data_41e2629cadaaf0f63f919fd9cc00cdef
#
_entry.id   41e2629cadaaf0f63f919fd9cc00cdef
#
_cell.length_a   1.000
_cell.length_b   1.000
_cell.length_c   1.000
_cell.angle_alpha   90.00
_cell.angle_beta   90.00
_cell.angle_gamma   90.00
#
_symmetry.space_group_name_H-M   'P 1'
#
loop_
_entity.id
_entity.type
_entity.pdbx_description
1 polymer ?
#
loop_
_entity_poly.entity_id
_entity_poly.type
_entity_poly.pdbx_seq_one_letter_code
_entity_poly.pdbx_strand_id
1 'polypeptide(L)'
;MKTLFIILNIFLFTFQISAQPLQRVAPEQVGMNSRHLTYADQAIEKAINNKDIPGAVLAVVRHGKLAYLKAYGCKQTFPTREPMDTHIVFDMASVSKSISTAICALILTERGQLRLTDPVNLYLPAFSEEIRITDLLTHTSGLPAYAPVNKLVEQYGSPNPEGLIEYIAGCKPVFKPGSDFQYSCLNYIVLQHIIETISGQSLRDFAKANI
;
A
#
# COMPACT_ATOMS: atom_id res chain seq x y z
N MET A 1 -22.83 -47.98 -39.82
CA MET A 1 -21.91 -46.85 -39.61
C MET A 1 -21.95 -46.51 -38.11
N LYS A 2 -20.91 -46.94 -37.36
CA LYS A 2 -20.84 -46.68 -35.92
C LYS A 2 -20.06 -45.40 -35.72
N THR A 3 -20.74 -44.33 -35.24
CA THR A 3 -20.11 -43.04 -34.92
C THR A 3 -19.45 -43.13 -33.56
N LEU A 4 -18.12 -43.11 -33.58
CA LEU A 4 -17.28 -43.11 -32.37
C LEU A 4 -17.26 -41.72 -31.77
N PHE A 5 -17.92 -41.51 -30.62
CA PHE A 5 -17.82 -40.27 -29.80
C PHE A 5 -16.51 -40.31 -29.01
N ILE A 6 -15.54 -39.52 -29.43
CA ILE A 6 -14.32 -39.24 -28.64
C ILE A 6 -14.66 -38.16 -27.63
N ILE A 7 -14.84 -38.52 -26.35
CA ILE A 7 -14.94 -37.59 -25.25
C ILE A 7 -13.52 -37.18 -24.89
N LEU A 8 -13.15 -35.96 -25.30
CA LEU A 8 -11.89 -35.33 -24.91
C LEU A 8 -12.07 -34.79 -23.47
N ASN A 9 -11.58 -35.57 -22.48
CA ASN A 9 -11.48 -35.09 -21.10
C ASN A 9 -10.34 -34.06 -21.02
N ILE A 10 -10.70 -32.77 -21.07
CA ILE A 10 -9.78 -31.67 -20.73
C ILE A 10 -9.68 -31.65 -19.21
N PHE A 11 -8.60 -32.24 -18.68
CA PHE A 11 -8.21 -32.05 -17.30
C PHE A 11 -7.76 -30.59 -17.14
N LEU A 12 -8.65 -29.74 -16.69
CA LEU A 12 -8.31 -28.41 -16.17
C LEU A 12 -7.51 -28.60 -14.88
N PHE A 13 -6.20 -28.67 -15.00
CA PHE A 13 -5.30 -28.50 -13.85
C PHE A 13 -5.43 -27.04 -13.39
N THR A 14 -6.29 -26.79 -12.43
CA THR A 14 -6.24 -25.55 -11.65
C THR A 14 -4.97 -25.60 -10.83
N PHE A 15 -3.91 -24.95 -11.31
CA PHE A 15 -2.75 -24.66 -10.49
C PHE A 15 -3.22 -23.70 -9.39
N GLN A 16 -3.51 -24.23 -8.22
CA GLN A 16 -3.60 -23.40 -7.03
C GLN A 16 -2.19 -22.94 -6.70
N ILE A 17 -1.88 -21.69 -7.08
CA ILE A 17 -0.66 -21.03 -6.64
C ILE A 17 -0.86 -20.72 -5.16
N SER A 18 -0.52 -21.67 -4.29
CA SER A 18 -0.42 -21.42 -2.87
C SER A 18 0.89 -20.67 -2.62
N ALA A 19 0.80 -19.49 -2.02
CA ALA A 19 1.99 -18.75 -1.59
C ALA A 19 2.77 -19.63 -0.60
N GLN A 20 3.95 -20.08 -1.01
CA GLN A 20 4.82 -20.87 -0.14
C GLN A 20 5.62 -19.93 0.77
N PRO A 21 5.79 -20.29 2.05
CA PRO A 21 6.69 -19.54 2.93
C PRO A 21 8.08 -19.44 2.31
N LEU A 22 8.71 -18.27 2.41
CA LEU A 22 10.07 -18.08 1.92
C LEU A 22 11.02 -19.07 2.61
N GLN A 23 11.83 -19.78 1.83
CA GLN A 23 12.86 -20.66 2.35
C GLN A 23 13.83 -19.87 3.22
N ARG A 24 14.02 -20.29 4.46
CA ARG A 24 15.00 -19.69 5.38
C ARG A 24 16.38 -20.25 5.11
N VAL A 25 17.37 -19.36 4.97
CA VAL A 25 18.76 -19.73 4.65
C VAL A 25 19.74 -18.91 5.47
N ALA A 26 20.99 -19.38 5.59
CA ALA A 26 22.04 -18.54 6.17
C ALA A 26 22.38 -17.38 5.21
N PRO A 27 22.71 -16.18 5.72
CA PRO A 27 23.04 -15.01 4.88
C PRO A 27 24.11 -15.30 3.82
N GLU A 28 25.11 -16.09 4.16
CA GLU A 28 26.23 -16.44 3.28
C GLU A 28 25.77 -17.22 2.04
N GLN A 29 24.71 -18.01 2.14
CA GLN A 29 24.16 -18.79 1.02
C GLN A 29 23.53 -17.91 -0.08
N VAL A 30 23.25 -16.65 0.25
CA VAL A 30 22.72 -15.66 -0.69
C VAL A 30 23.72 -14.52 -0.92
N GLY A 31 25.01 -14.73 -0.59
CA GLY A 31 26.06 -13.74 -0.81
C GLY A 31 25.98 -12.53 0.12
N MET A 32 25.44 -12.70 1.31
CA MET A 32 25.44 -11.69 2.38
C MET A 32 26.41 -12.08 3.46
N ASN A 33 26.90 -11.11 4.22
CA ASN A 33 27.79 -11.34 5.35
C ASN A 33 26.99 -11.14 6.65
N SER A 34 26.84 -12.24 7.43
CA SER A 34 26.13 -12.22 8.71
C SER A 34 26.69 -11.19 9.71
N ARG A 35 28.01 -10.97 9.69
CA ARG A 35 28.65 -9.95 10.52
C ARG A 35 28.17 -8.53 10.19
N HIS A 36 27.86 -8.22 8.93
CA HIS A 36 27.32 -6.92 8.57
C HIS A 36 25.87 -6.72 9.04
N LEU A 37 25.10 -7.80 9.19
CA LEU A 37 23.74 -7.73 9.73
C LEU A 37 23.72 -7.30 11.21
N THR A 38 24.82 -7.51 11.95
CA THR A 38 24.93 -7.04 13.34
C THR A 38 24.90 -5.50 13.43
N TYR A 39 25.25 -4.77 12.37
CA TYR A 39 25.11 -3.30 12.35
C TYR A 39 23.64 -2.88 12.34
N ALA A 40 22.77 -3.64 11.66
CA ALA A 40 21.33 -3.40 11.72
C ALA A 40 20.77 -3.70 13.12
N ASP A 41 21.24 -4.79 13.77
CA ASP A 41 20.89 -5.09 15.16
C ASP A 41 21.23 -3.92 16.07
N GLN A 42 22.48 -3.44 16.01
CA GLN A 42 22.96 -2.33 16.83
C GLN A 42 22.15 -1.04 16.60
N ALA A 43 21.79 -0.74 15.36
CA ALA A 43 20.99 0.44 15.03
C ALA A 43 19.58 0.35 15.64
N ILE A 44 18.93 -0.81 15.53
CA ILE A 44 17.59 -1.04 16.09
C ILE A 44 17.64 -1.02 17.62
N GLU A 45 18.60 -1.72 18.23
CA GLU A 45 18.78 -1.75 19.69
C GLU A 45 19.08 -0.35 20.25
N LYS A 46 19.86 0.46 19.53
CA LYS A 46 20.09 1.86 19.88
C LYS A 46 18.80 2.69 19.87
N ALA A 47 17.96 2.56 18.85
CA ALA A 47 16.68 3.27 18.76
C ALA A 47 15.74 2.85 19.91
N ILE A 48 15.71 1.56 20.26
CA ILE A 48 14.91 1.06 21.40
C ILE A 48 15.43 1.62 22.72
N ASN A 49 16.74 1.61 22.92
CA ASN A 49 17.38 2.12 24.15
C ASN A 49 17.17 3.63 24.31
N ASN A 50 17.18 4.37 23.21
CA ASN A 50 16.85 5.81 23.18
C ASN A 50 15.34 6.06 23.38
N LYS A 51 14.49 5.03 23.38
CA LYS A 51 13.01 5.13 23.40
C LYS A 51 12.41 5.78 22.16
N ASP A 52 13.11 5.76 21.04
CA ASP A 52 12.59 6.27 19.76
C ASP A 52 11.49 5.33 19.21
N ILE A 53 11.63 4.01 19.45
CA ILE A 53 10.65 2.98 19.11
C ILE A 53 10.54 1.96 20.26
N PRO A 54 9.35 1.35 20.48
CA PRO A 54 9.18 0.30 21.51
C PRO A 54 9.79 -1.04 21.09
N GLY A 55 9.83 -1.35 19.82
CA GLY A 55 10.33 -2.58 19.26
C GLY A 55 10.22 -2.60 17.73
N ALA A 56 10.78 -3.65 17.13
CA ALA A 56 10.81 -3.83 15.69
C ALA A 56 10.91 -5.30 15.31
N VAL A 57 10.55 -5.61 14.05
CA VAL A 57 10.92 -6.85 13.39
C VAL A 57 11.69 -6.51 12.12
N LEU A 58 12.89 -7.07 11.97
CA LEU A 58 13.70 -6.96 10.76
C LEU A 58 13.64 -8.26 9.97
N ALA A 59 13.24 -8.18 8.71
CA ALA A 59 13.34 -9.25 7.74
C ALA A 59 14.23 -8.83 6.56
N VAL A 60 15.15 -9.69 6.15
CA VAL A 60 15.98 -9.47 4.96
C VAL A 60 15.78 -10.63 3.99
N VAL A 61 15.26 -10.30 2.81
CA VAL A 61 15.03 -11.26 1.72
C VAL A 61 16.00 -10.96 0.58
N ARG A 62 16.68 -11.99 0.09
CA ARG A 62 17.55 -11.89 -1.07
C ARG A 62 17.42 -13.14 -1.95
N HIS A 63 17.34 -12.95 -3.27
CA HIS A 63 17.12 -14.02 -4.25
C HIS A 63 15.92 -14.93 -3.90
N GLY A 64 14.80 -14.33 -3.44
CA GLY A 64 13.59 -15.05 -3.04
C GLY A 64 13.75 -15.93 -1.79
N LYS A 65 14.80 -15.73 -0.98
CA LYS A 65 15.06 -16.48 0.26
C LYS A 65 15.14 -15.54 1.46
N LEU A 66 14.60 -15.98 2.61
CA LEU A 66 14.65 -15.25 3.86
C LEU A 66 16.01 -15.49 4.54
N ALA A 67 16.93 -14.54 4.37
CA ALA A 67 18.28 -14.61 4.90
C ALA A 67 18.38 -14.16 6.36
N TYR A 68 17.47 -13.30 6.84
CA TYR A 68 17.48 -12.80 8.20
C TYR A 68 16.06 -12.49 8.67
N LEU A 69 15.74 -12.86 9.92
CA LEU A 69 14.47 -12.52 10.56
C LEU A 69 14.70 -12.48 12.06
N LYS A 70 14.49 -11.32 12.66
CA LYS A 70 14.69 -11.11 14.10
C LYS A 70 13.72 -10.09 14.66
N ALA A 71 13.21 -10.35 15.86
CA ALA A 71 12.37 -9.45 16.64
C ALA A 71 13.21 -8.77 17.73
N TYR A 72 12.88 -7.51 18.05
CA TYR A 72 13.58 -6.66 19.00
C TYR A 72 12.58 -5.92 19.88
N GLY A 73 12.91 -5.74 21.17
CA GLY A 73 12.14 -4.94 22.10
C GLY A 73 10.74 -5.49 22.40
N CYS A 74 9.75 -4.62 22.42
CA CYS A 74 8.39 -4.94 22.82
C CYS A 74 7.38 -4.57 21.73
N LYS A 75 6.33 -5.40 21.56
CA LYS A 75 5.15 -5.07 20.74
C LYS A 75 4.22 -4.11 21.46
N GLN A 76 4.27 -4.10 22.80
CA GLN A 76 3.48 -3.24 23.67
C GLN A 76 4.30 -2.87 24.90
N THR A 77 4.20 -1.60 25.34
CA THR A 77 4.88 -1.08 26.52
C THR A 77 3.93 -0.64 27.63
N PHE A 78 2.65 -0.46 27.32
CA PHE A 78 1.58 -0.08 28.24
C PHE A 78 0.27 -0.81 27.89
N PRO A 79 -0.55 -1.23 28.88
CA PRO A 79 -0.34 -1.15 30.33
C PRO A 79 0.72 -2.13 30.85
N THR A 80 1.01 -3.21 30.11
CA THR A 80 2.03 -4.21 30.42
C THR A 80 3.05 -4.31 29.30
N ARG A 81 4.29 -4.63 29.66
CA ARG A 81 5.32 -4.88 28.63
C ARG A 81 5.17 -6.28 28.07
N GLU A 82 5.03 -6.37 26.75
CA GLU A 82 4.96 -7.63 26.03
C GLU A 82 6.08 -7.69 25.00
N PRO A 83 6.89 -8.78 24.98
CA PRO A 83 8.00 -8.90 24.05
C PRO A 83 7.54 -8.91 22.60
N MET A 84 8.38 -8.40 21.71
CA MET A 84 8.15 -8.48 20.26
C MET A 84 8.31 -9.92 19.78
N ASP A 85 7.52 -10.29 18.78
CA ASP A 85 7.51 -11.59 18.13
C ASP A 85 7.55 -11.41 16.60
N THR A 86 8.14 -12.35 15.89
CA THR A 86 8.21 -12.34 14.40
C THR A 86 6.90 -12.67 13.73
N HIS A 87 5.89 -13.15 14.46
CA HIS A 87 4.55 -13.47 13.95
C HIS A 87 3.50 -12.39 14.22
N ILE A 88 3.92 -11.27 14.80
CA ILE A 88 3.00 -10.16 15.09
C ILE A 88 2.46 -9.53 13.80
N VAL A 89 1.20 -9.12 13.86
CA VAL A 89 0.57 -8.34 12.79
C VAL A 89 0.77 -6.86 13.08
N PHE A 90 1.38 -6.15 12.14
CA PHE A 90 1.59 -4.71 12.21
C PHE A 90 0.48 -3.95 11.49
N ASP A 91 0.09 -2.81 12.04
CA ASP A 91 -0.59 -1.79 11.26
C ASP A 91 0.40 -1.24 10.22
N MET A 92 0.06 -1.40 8.96
CA MET A 92 0.92 -1.00 7.85
C MET A 92 0.91 0.51 7.60
N ALA A 93 0.00 1.26 8.26
CA ALA A 93 -0.12 2.71 8.10
C ALA A 93 0.02 3.14 6.62
N SER A 94 0.89 4.10 6.31
CA SER A 94 1.08 4.59 4.94
C SER A 94 1.75 3.63 3.97
N VAL A 95 2.33 2.52 4.42
CA VAL A 95 2.80 1.45 3.51
C VAL A 95 1.62 0.87 2.72
N SER A 96 0.40 0.92 3.27
CA SER A 96 -0.85 0.54 2.58
C SER A 96 -1.05 1.28 1.26
N LYS A 97 -0.56 2.52 1.13
CA LYS A 97 -0.62 3.28 -0.12
C LYS A 97 0.08 2.53 -1.25
N SER A 98 1.28 2.04 -1.00
CA SER A 98 2.11 1.36 -2.01
C SER A 98 1.64 -0.07 -2.28
N ILE A 99 1.36 -0.86 -1.23
CA ILE A 99 1.04 -2.29 -1.36
C ILE A 99 -0.43 -2.57 -1.69
N SER A 100 -1.33 -1.59 -1.52
CA SER A 100 -2.75 -1.74 -1.79
C SER A 100 -3.22 -0.72 -2.84
N THR A 101 -3.36 0.56 -2.50
CA THR A 101 -3.99 1.56 -3.38
C THR A 101 -3.26 1.70 -4.71
N ALA A 102 -1.92 1.81 -4.71
CA ALA A 102 -1.15 1.92 -5.95
C ALA A 102 -1.27 0.64 -6.80
N ILE A 103 -1.20 -0.54 -6.19
CA ILE A 103 -1.36 -1.81 -6.91
C ILE A 103 -2.77 -1.90 -7.52
N CYS A 104 -3.83 -1.52 -6.80
CA CYS A 104 -5.19 -1.49 -7.33
C CYS A 104 -5.30 -0.56 -8.54
N ALA A 105 -4.68 0.63 -8.51
CA ALA A 105 -4.64 1.54 -9.65
C ALA A 105 -3.90 0.93 -10.84
N LEU A 106 -2.77 0.23 -10.62
CA LEU A 106 -2.03 -0.45 -11.68
C LEU A 106 -2.82 -1.64 -12.27
N ILE A 107 -3.57 -2.38 -11.47
CA ILE A 107 -4.47 -3.44 -11.95
C ILE A 107 -5.56 -2.86 -12.86
N LEU A 108 -6.15 -1.72 -12.50
CA LEU A 108 -7.12 -1.04 -13.37
C LEU A 108 -6.45 -0.53 -14.65
N THR A 109 -5.19 -0.12 -14.59
CA THR A 109 -4.41 0.28 -15.77
C THR A 109 -4.17 -0.91 -16.70
N GLU A 110 -3.76 -2.05 -16.14
CA GLU A 110 -3.58 -3.30 -16.89
C GLU A 110 -4.87 -3.74 -17.60
N ARG A 111 -6.03 -3.53 -16.96
CA ARG A 111 -7.35 -3.82 -17.51
C ARG A 111 -7.84 -2.78 -18.53
N GLY A 112 -7.08 -1.72 -18.78
CA GLY A 112 -7.46 -0.63 -19.67
C GLY A 112 -8.61 0.26 -19.16
N GLN A 113 -8.92 0.19 -17.85
CA GLN A 113 -9.98 0.95 -17.20
C GLN A 113 -9.50 2.29 -16.62
N LEU A 114 -8.18 2.45 -16.48
CA LEU A 114 -7.49 3.64 -15.99
C LEU A 114 -6.22 3.86 -16.80
N ARG A 115 -5.87 5.11 -17.09
CA ARG A 115 -4.56 5.46 -17.66
C ARG A 115 -3.83 6.38 -16.70
N LEU A 116 -2.53 6.16 -16.51
CA LEU A 116 -1.73 7.00 -15.61
C LEU A 116 -1.67 8.46 -16.07
N THR A 117 -1.84 8.71 -17.36
CA THR A 117 -1.85 10.06 -17.96
C THR A 117 -3.21 10.73 -17.95
N ASP A 118 -4.29 10.04 -17.56
CA ASP A 118 -5.62 10.62 -17.54
C ASP A 118 -5.69 11.75 -16.51
N PRO A 119 -6.40 12.84 -16.82
CA PRO A 119 -6.68 13.87 -15.84
C PRO A 119 -7.70 13.35 -14.81
N VAL A 120 -7.56 13.78 -13.56
CA VAL A 120 -8.43 13.34 -12.45
C VAL A 120 -9.89 13.69 -12.70
N ASN A 121 -10.16 14.82 -13.35
CA ASN A 121 -11.52 15.27 -13.64
C ASN A 121 -12.30 14.36 -14.61
N LEU A 122 -11.63 13.46 -15.33
CA LEU A 122 -12.28 12.42 -16.13
C LEU A 122 -13.13 11.47 -15.27
N TYR A 123 -12.70 11.23 -14.05
CA TYR A 123 -13.34 10.34 -13.07
C TYR A 123 -14.10 11.11 -11.99
N LEU A 124 -13.58 12.27 -11.61
CA LEU A 124 -14.10 13.15 -10.57
C LEU A 124 -14.20 14.58 -11.12
N PRO A 125 -15.34 14.96 -11.72
CA PRO A 125 -15.49 16.21 -12.49
C PRO A 125 -15.21 17.50 -11.71
N ALA A 126 -15.27 17.47 -10.37
CA ALA A 126 -14.97 18.62 -9.52
C ALA A 126 -13.47 18.97 -9.42
N PHE A 127 -12.58 18.09 -9.87
CA PHE A 127 -11.13 18.30 -9.81
C PHE A 127 -10.62 19.10 -11.03
N SER A 128 -9.47 19.75 -10.85
CA SER A 128 -8.75 20.40 -11.95
C SER A 128 -8.29 19.40 -13.01
N GLU A 129 -8.44 19.77 -14.29
CA GLU A 129 -7.91 19.01 -15.42
C GLU A 129 -6.37 18.95 -15.49
N GLU A 130 -5.69 19.80 -14.73
CA GLU A 130 -4.22 19.81 -14.68
C GLU A 130 -3.63 18.68 -13.84
N ILE A 131 -4.40 18.11 -12.89
CA ILE A 131 -3.95 17.00 -12.03
C ILE A 131 -4.18 15.67 -12.75
N ARG A 132 -3.13 14.87 -12.89
CA ARG A 132 -3.17 13.55 -13.51
C ARG A 132 -3.10 12.43 -12.47
N ILE A 133 -3.50 11.24 -12.86
CA ILE A 133 -3.38 10.02 -12.01
C ILE A 133 -1.93 9.82 -11.57
N THR A 134 -0.96 10.03 -12.46
CA THR A 134 0.48 9.99 -12.12
C THR A 134 0.82 10.96 -10.99
N ASP A 135 0.28 12.18 -10.99
CA ASP A 135 0.60 13.18 -9.98
C ASP A 135 0.09 12.79 -8.59
N LEU A 136 -1.04 12.09 -8.53
CA LEU A 136 -1.54 11.53 -7.28
C LEU A 136 -0.63 10.41 -6.76
N LEU A 137 -0.23 9.48 -7.63
CA LEU A 137 0.63 8.35 -7.29
C LEU A 137 2.02 8.77 -6.83
N THR A 138 2.57 9.83 -7.43
CA THR A 138 3.95 10.30 -7.18
C THR A 138 4.03 11.48 -6.21
N HIS A 139 2.90 11.93 -5.65
CA HIS A 139 2.83 13.09 -4.76
C HIS A 139 3.29 14.41 -5.41
N THR A 140 3.01 14.57 -6.71
CA THR A 140 3.33 15.77 -7.49
C THR A 140 2.09 16.59 -7.87
N SER A 141 0.92 16.30 -7.29
CA SER A 141 -0.35 16.96 -7.61
C SER A 141 -0.46 18.42 -7.13
N GLY A 142 0.38 18.81 -6.18
CA GLY A 142 0.23 20.09 -5.47
C GLY A 142 -0.87 20.13 -4.42
N LEU A 143 -1.60 19.05 -4.18
CA LEU A 143 -2.60 18.99 -3.11
C LEU A 143 -1.95 19.16 -1.72
N PRO A 144 -2.60 19.83 -0.76
CA PRO A 144 -2.10 19.97 0.61
C PRO A 144 -1.81 18.62 1.25
N ALA A 145 -0.88 18.57 2.20
CA ALA A 145 -0.47 17.33 2.86
C ALA A 145 -1.62 16.61 3.58
N TYR A 146 -2.50 17.39 4.23
CA TYR A 146 -3.62 16.89 5.05
C TYR A 146 -4.84 17.78 4.92
N ALA A 147 -6.03 17.24 5.23
CA ALA A 147 -7.26 17.99 5.44
C ALA A 147 -7.44 18.32 6.94
N PRO A 148 -8.09 19.43 7.28
CA PRO A 148 -8.42 19.79 8.67
C PRO A 148 -9.64 18.98 9.13
N VAL A 149 -9.46 17.72 9.46
CA VAL A 149 -10.54 16.75 9.74
C VAL A 149 -11.55 17.25 10.75
N ASN A 150 -11.12 17.90 11.84
CA ASN A 150 -12.03 18.44 12.86
C ASN A 150 -13.02 19.45 12.26
N LYS A 151 -12.55 20.36 11.40
CA LYS A 151 -13.41 21.33 10.72
C LYS A 151 -14.35 20.68 9.72
N LEU A 152 -13.91 19.61 9.07
CA LEU A 152 -14.75 18.86 8.14
C LEU A 152 -15.86 18.10 8.89
N VAL A 153 -15.57 17.54 10.06
CA VAL A 153 -16.58 16.91 10.91
C VAL A 153 -17.63 17.93 11.37
N GLU A 154 -17.21 19.15 11.74
CA GLU A 154 -18.15 20.23 12.10
C GLU A 154 -19.02 20.67 10.91
N GLN A 155 -18.45 20.73 9.71
CA GLN A 155 -19.13 21.22 8.50
C GLN A 155 -20.04 20.16 7.86
N TYR A 156 -19.58 18.91 7.76
CA TYR A 156 -20.24 17.86 6.99
C TYR A 156 -20.85 16.75 7.86
N GLY A 157 -20.61 16.77 9.17
CA GLY A 157 -20.89 15.64 10.03
C GLY A 157 -19.82 14.54 9.94
N SER A 158 -19.95 13.50 10.74
CA SER A 158 -18.97 12.41 10.79
C SER A 158 -19.64 11.05 10.56
N PRO A 159 -18.97 10.16 9.84
CA PRO A 159 -17.98 10.33 8.78
C PRO A 159 -18.67 10.74 7.45
N ASN A 160 -18.04 11.58 6.65
CA ASN A 160 -18.57 12.00 5.34
C ASN A 160 -17.47 11.93 4.26
N PRO A 161 -17.31 10.80 3.58
CA PRO A 161 -16.32 10.62 2.50
C PRO A 161 -16.55 11.57 1.33
N GLU A 162 -17.80 11.82 0.93
CA GLU A 162 -18.15 12.70 -0.18
C GLU A 162 -17.77 14.16 0.14
N GLY A 163 -18.10 14.64 1.34
CA GLY A 163 -17.70 15.98 1.79
C GLY A 163 -16.18 16.14 1.87
N LEU A 164 -15.43 15.09 2.18
CA LEU A 164 -13.98 15.13 2.12
C LEU A 164 -13.46 15.24 0.68
N ILE A 165 -14.05 14.54 -0.27
CA ILE A 165 -13.69 14.64 -1.69
C ILE A 165 -14.03 16.02 -2.25
N GLU A 166 -15.18 16.61 -1.91
CA GLU A 166 -15.55 17.98 -2.28
C GLU A 166 -14.54 18.99 -1.71
N TYR A 167 -14.18 18.85 -0.45
CA TYR A 167 -13.15 19.69 0.16
C TYR A 167 -11.82 19.60 -0.58
N ILE A 168 -11.37 18.38 -0.91
CA ILE A 168 -10.09 18.18 -1.61
C ILE A 168 -10.13 18.81 -3.00
N ALA A 169 -11.23 18.66 -3.72
CA ALA A 169 -11.43 19.27 -5.04
C ALA A 169 -11.38 20.81 -5.01
N GLY A 170 -11.85 21.41 -3.91
CA GLY A 170 -11.80 22.85 -3.67
C GLY A 170 -10.45 23.40 -3.17
N CYS A 171 -9.48 22.52 -2.85
CA CYS A 171 -8.16 22.95 -2.38
C CYS A 171 -7.37 23.64 -3.49
N LYS A 172 -6.75 24.79 -3.16
CA LYS A 172 -5.76 25.41 -4.04
C LYS A 172 -4.46 24.63 -3.98
N PRO A 173 -3.90 24.23 -5.13
CA PRO A 173 -2.59 23.60 -5.16
C PRO A 173 -1.51 24.50 -4.54
N VAL A 174 -0.58 23.90 -3.77
CA VAL A 174 0.55 24.63 -3.16
C VAL A 174 1.68 24.88 -4.17
N PHE A 175 1.67 24.15 -5.27
CA PHE A 175 2.51 24.35 -6.46
C PHE A 175 1.78 23.78 -7.69
N LYS A 176 2.23 24.13 -8.88
CA LYS A 176 1.66 23.62 -10.13
C LYS A 176 1.82 22.11 -10.24
N PRO A 177 0.76 21.35 -10.57
CA PRO A 177 0.87 19.91 -10.77
C PRO A 177 2.04 19.50 -11.67
N GLY A 178 2.81 18.50 -11.24
CA GLY A 178 4.00 18.01 -11.93
C GLY A 178 5.27 18.84 -11.74
N SER A 179 5.25 19.98 -11.05
CA SER A 179 6.42 20.89 -10.96
C SER A 179 7.27 20.68 -9.69
N ASP A 180 6.74 20.05 -8.65
CA ASP A 180 7.43 19.82 -7.38
C ASP A 180 6.86 18.59 -6.67
N PHE A 181 7.44 18.22 -5.54
CA PHE A 181 7.06 17.07 -4.71
C PHE A 181 6.63 17.52 -3.31
N GLN A 182 5.45 17.07 -2.90
CA GLN A 182 5.00 17.14 -1.51
C GLN A 182 4.17 15.91 -1.16
N TYR A 183 4.63 15.14 -0.19
CA TYR A 183 3.85 14.03 0.34
C TYR A 183 2.48 14.51 0.81
N SER A 184 1.42 13.96 0.24
CA SER A 184 0.03 14.30 0.56
C SER A 184 -0.80 13.04 0.77
N CYS A 185 -1.42 12.91 1.94
CA CYS A 185 -2.39 11.86 2.19
C CYS A 185 -3.63 12.01 1.32
N LEU A 186 -3.97 13.25 0.91
CA LEU A 186 -5.13 13.54 0.10
C LEU A 186 -5.04 12.90 -1.29
N ASN A 187 -3.83 12.79 -1.88
CA ASN A 187 -3.62 12.12 -3.15
C ASN A 187 -4.18 10.70 -3.16
N TYR A 188 -3.91 9.95 -2.11
CA TYR A 188 -4.32 8.54 -2.02
C TYR A 188 -5.77 8.36 -1.60
N ILE A 189 -6.37 9.35 -0.94
CA ILE A 189 -7.82 9.42 -0.71
C ILE A 189 -8.55 9.62 -2.05
N VAL A 190 -8.04 10.53 -2.90
CA VAL A 190 -8.58 10.74 -4.26
C VAL A 190 -8.42 9.48 -5.11
N LEU A 191 -7.24 8.83 -5.10
CA LEU A 191 -7.01 7.57 -5.80
C LEU A 191 -7.96 6.47 -5.34
N GLN A 192 -8.19 6.33 -4.03
CA GLN A 192 -9.18 5.40 -3.49
C GLN A 192 -10.54 5.64 -4.12
N HIS A 193 -11.02 6.88 -4.11
CA HIS A 193 -12.34 7.22 -4.62
C HIS A 193 -12.46 6.97 -6.13
N ILE A 194 -11.40 7.22 -6.91
CA ILE A 194 -11.33 6.89 -8.33
C ILE A 194 -11.43 5.37 -8.55
N ILE A 195 -10.68 4.57 -7.77
CA ILE A 195 -10.72 3.11 -7.85
C ILE A 195 -12.13 2.59 -7.55
N GLU A 196 -12.76 3.12 -6.51
CA GLU A 196 -14.12 2.76 -6.11
C GLU A 196 -15.15 3.16 -7.19
N THR A 197 -15.00 4.33 -7.80
CA THR A 197 -15.85 4.81 -8.91
C THR A 197 -15.73 3.89 -10.14
N ILE A 198 -14.53 3.50 -10.53
CA ILE A 198 -14.30 2.65 -11.70
C ILE A 198 -14.76 1.21 -11.45
N SER A 199 -14.43 0.66 -10.29
CA SER A 199 -14.65 -0.75 -9.96
C SER A 199 -16.07 -1.05 -9.49
N GLY A 200 -16.78 -0.05 -8.95
CA GLY A 200 -18.05 -0.23 -8.26
C GLY A 200 -17.94 -0.99 -6.93
N GLN A 201 -16.73 -1.12 -6.38
CA GLN A 201 -16.44 -1.84 -5.16
C GLN A 201 -15.68 -0.93 -4.19
N SER A 202 -15.75 -1.21 -2.88
CA SER A 202 -14.85 -0.56 -1.93
C SER A 202 -13.38 -0.91 -2.25
N LEU A 203 -12.45 0.00 -1.98
CA LEU A 203 -11.01 -0.28 -2.15
C LEU A 203 -10.60 -1.55 -1.40
N ARG A 204 -11.15 -1.77 -0.20
CA ARG A 204 -10.91 -2.97 0.61
C ARG A 204 -11.31 -4.25 -0.13
N ASP A 205 -12.52 -4.27 -0.70
CA ASP A 205 -13.03 -5.47 -1.37
C ASP A 205 -12.31 -5.70 -2.69
N PHE A 206 -12.03 -4.62 -3.43
CA PHE A 206 -11.25 -4.69 -4.67
C PHE A 206 -9.83 -5.21 -4.40
N ALA A 207 -9.13 -4.68 -3.38
CA ALA A 207 -7.80 -5.16 -2.99
C ALA A 207 -7.84 -6.63 -2.58
N LYS A 208 -8.78 -7.02 -1.69
CA LYS A 208 -8.92 -8.40 -1.22
C LYS A 208 -9.17 -9.41 -2.36
N ALA A 209 -9.85 -8.97 -3.41
CA ALA A 209 -10.16 -9.84 -4.54
C ALA A 209 -9.02 -9.96 -5.57
N ASN A 210 -8.05 -9.01 -5.57
CA ASN A 210 -7.07 -8.88 -6.64
C ASN A 210 -5.61 -8.91 -6.16
N ILE A 211 -5.34 -8.76 -4.87
CA ILE A 211 -4.03 -8.79 -4.22
C ILE A 211 -4.02 -9.91 -3.16
#